data_43fbf63fb71e08a66840dc95c072ec1e
#
_entry.id   43fbf63fb71e08a66840dc95c072ec1e
#
_cell.length_a   1.000
_cell.length_b   1.000
_cell.length_c   1.000
_cell.angle_alpha   90.00
_cell.angle_beta   90.00
_cell.angle_gamma   90.00
#
_symmetry.space_group_name_H-M   'P 1'
#
loop_
_entity.id
_entity.type
_entity.pdbx_description
1 polymer ?
#
loop_
_entity_poly.entity_id
_entity_poly.type
_entity_poly.pdbx_seq_one_letter_code
_entity_poly.pdbx_strand_id
1 'polypeptide(L)'
;MLQNIPTHVIAGPLGAGKTSLIRQLMAQRPDGERWAVLINEFGQIGLDAALLTRDADGIALGEVAGGCLCCVNGAPFQIGLGRLLRKARPDRLFIEPSGLGHPAQLLKQLGEAPWLGVLALQPCVLVLDAQALAAGKALPTAQQEALASAGLLLLNKAESLDEAARQTIVERLPAVKMIWTQQAQLPLSELPGVAAQAGAAVDNLVVPEGSGSIPAIWSDPASPICLSQAQEGGWSIGWRWHPGQTFDTQRLSQWLQRLDWRRAKLVIHSAEGWVSANAVDNAELDWQPSEWRRDSRIELIFADAQRIDALQSGLTQCRVQAG
;
A
#
# COMPACT_ATOMS: atom_id res chain seq x y z
N MET A 1 -21.34 17.36 7.96
CA MET A 1 -20.80 17.20 6.61
C MET A 1 -19.33 16.88 6.67
N LEU A 2 -18.78 16.19 5.66
CA LEU A 2 -17.35 15.90 5.59
C LEU A 2 -16.66 17.07 4.90
N GLN A 3 -15.80 17.79 5.61
CA GLN A 3 -15.16 18.99 5.09
C GLN A 3 -13.75 19.12 5.62
N ASN A 4 -12.84 19.56 4.75
CA ASN A 4 -11.44 19.85 5.10
C ASN A 4 -10.74 18.75 5.89
N ILE A 5 -10.97 17.48 5.51
CA ILE A 5 -10.32 16.33 6.15
C ILE A 5 -8.81 16.38 5.81
N PRO A 6 -7.92 16.57 6.79
CA PRO A 6 -6.49 16.50 6.56
C PRO A 6 -6.12 15.19 5.88
N THR A 7 -5.59 15.29 4.66
CA THR A 7 -5.33 14.13 3.79
C THR A 7 -3.85 14.05 3.42
N HIS A 8 -3.19 12.99 3.86
CA HIS A 8 -1.78 12.74 3.64
C HIS A 8 -1.59 11.66 2.58
N VAL A 9 -0.89 12.00 1.49
CA VAL A 9 -0.46 11.03 0.48
C VAL A 9 0.94 10.55 0.86
N ILE A 10 1.08 9.25 1.10
CA ILE A 10 2.34 8.59 1.43
C ILE A 10 2.80 7.82 0.19
N ALA A 11 3.63 8.46 -0.62
CA ALA A 11 4.12 7.92 -1.87
C ALA A 11 5.56 7.38 -1.77
N GLY A 12 6.06 6.78 -2.84
CA GLY A 12 7.42 6.26 -2.94
C GLY A 12 7.49 4.95 -3.73
N PRO A 13 8.69 4.53 -4.15
CA PRO A 13 8.89 3.32 -4.92
C PRO A 13 8.43 2.06 -4.20
N LEU A 14 8.35 0.97 -4.96
CA LEU A 14 8.06 -0.35 -4.42
C LEU A 14 9.13 -0.74 -3.37
N GLY A 15 8.71 -1.25 -2.22
CA GLY A 15 9.62 -1.69 -1.15
C GLY A 15 10.27 -0.58 -0.32
N ALA A 16 10.01 0.70 -0.57
CA ALA A 16 10.60 1.81 0.18
C ALA A 16 10.16 1.89 1.66
N GLY A 17 9.00 1.30 2.02
CA GLY A 17 8.50 1.28 3.39
C GLY A 17 7.24 2.11 3.64
N LYS A 18 6.45 2.45 2.60
CA LYS A 18 5.21 3.22 2.71
C LYS A 18 4.21 2.63 3.73
N THR A 19 3.88 1.35 3.56
CA THR A 19 2.96 0.64 4.45
C THR A 19 3.51 0.57 5.87
N SER A 20 4.84 0.42 6.04
CA SER A 20 5.50 0.46 7.35
C SER A 20 5.36 1.83 8.01
N LEU A 21 5.55 2.92 7.24
CA LEU A 21 5.33 4.28 7.75
C LEU A 21 3.88 4.47 8.20
N ILE A 22 2.92 4.09 7.38
CA ILE A 22 1.49 4.21 7.74
C ILE A 22 1.22 3.44 9.04
N ARG A 23 1.72 2.20 9.18
CA ARG A 23 1.58 1.42 10.41
C ARG A 23 2.17 2.13 11.62
N GLN A 24 3.36 2.69 11.49
CA GLN A 24 4.02 3.46 12.55
C GLN A 24 3.22 4.72 12.93
N LEU A 25 2.64 5.41 11.95
CA LEU A 25 1.78 6.56 12.22
C LEU A 25 0.48 6.16 12.90
N MET A 26 -0.16 5.05 12.46
CA MET A 26 -1.39 4.54 13.09
C MET A 26 -1.18 4.22 14.57
N ALA A 27 -0.01 3.71 14.94
CA ALA A 27 0.34 3.44 16.34
C ALA A 27 0.48 4.72 17.19
N GLN A 28 0.61 5.90 16.58
CA GLN A 28 0.72 7.21 17.24
C GLN A 28 -0.60 8.01 17.18
N ARG A 29 -1.70 7.40 16.74
CA ARG A 29 -2.99 8.07 16.63
C ARG A 29 -3.43 8.60 18.00
N PRO A 30 -3.80 9.89 18.13
CA PRO A 30 -4.34 10.43 19.37
C PRO A 30 -5.66 9.76 19.75
N ASP A 31 -5.89 9.61 21.05
CA ASP A 31 -7.15 9.09 21.57
C ASP A 31 -8.32 9.99 21.12
N GLY A 32 -9.40 9.35 20.68
CA GLY A 32 -10.60 10.03 20.22
C GLY A 32 -10.60 10.49 18.76
N GLU A 33 -9.47 10.51 18.07
CA GLU A 33 -9.44 10.75 16.63
C GLU A 33 -9.83 9.49 15.83
N ARG A 34 -10.62 9.66 14.79
CA ARG A 34 -10.96 8.61 13.82
C ARG A 34 -10.07 8.78 12.61
N TRP A 35 -9.26 7.81 12.32
CA TRP A 35 -8.39 7.83 11.16
C TRP A 35 -8.86 6.85 10.09
N ALA A 36 -8.66 7.20 8.84
CA ALA A 36 -8.91 6.29 7.72
C ALA A 36 -7.65 6.13 6.89
N VAL A 37 -7.45 4.93 6.37
CA VAL A 37 -6.36 4.62 5.45
C VAL A 37 -6.98 4.06 4.17
N LEU A 38 -6.68 4.67 3.03
CA LEU A 38 -7.02 4.16 1.72
C LEU A 38 -5.75 3.63 1.05
N ILE A 39 -5.73 2.34 0.79
CA ILE A 39 -4.62 1.70 0.09
C ILE A 39 -5.04 1.42 -1.33
N ASN A 40 -4.27 1.99 -2.27
CA ASN A 40 -4.43 1.75 -3.68
C ASN A 40 -3.21 0.99 -4.19
N GLU A 41 -3.32 -0.32 -4.24
CA GLU A 41 -2.22 -1.22 -4.56
C GLU A 41 -2.22 -1.64 -6.02
N PHE A 42 -1.01 -1.86 -6.57
CA PHE A 42 -0.79 -2.58 -7.82
C PHE A 42 -1.09 -4.07 -7.58
N GLY A 43 -2.10 -4.56 -8.28
CA GLY A 43 -2.64 -5.90 -8.04
C GLY A 43 -4.10 -5.82 -7.57
N GLN A 44 -4.85 -6.87 -7.86
CA GLN A 44 -6.30 -6.86 -7.63
C GLN A 44 -6.70 -7.49 -6.29
N ILE A 45 -5.77 -7.75 -5.39
CA ILE A 45 -5.99 -8.62 -4.23
C ILE A 45 -6.06 -7.86 -2.90
N GLY A 46 -5.62 -6.58 -2.86
CA GLY A 46 -5.76 -5.74 -1.66
C GLY A 46 -5.05 -6.27 -0.41
N LEU A 47 -3.84 -6.69 -0.56
CA LEU A 47 -3.07 -7.38 0.47
C LEU A 47 -2.51 -6.42 1.52
N ASP A 48 -2.27 -5.14 1.16
CA ASP A 48 -1.77 -4.14 2.10
C ASP A 48 -2.81 -3.81 3.18
N ALA A 49 -4.11 -3.82 2.84
CA ALA A 49 -5.16 -3.70 3.85
C ALA A 49 -5.12 -4.86 4.86
N ALA A 50 -4.83 -6.08 4.39
CA ALA A 50 -4.69 -7.25 5.26
C ALA A 50 -3.46 -7.17 6.19
N LEU A 51 -2.40 -6.46 5.76
CA LEU A 51 -1.21 -6.25 6.58
C LEU A 51 -1.37 -5.14 7.64
N LEU A 52 -2.38 -4.28 7.50
CA LEU A 52 -2.64 -3.15 8.40
C LEU A 52 -3.70 -3.43 9.48
N THR A 53 -4.30 -4.63 9.53
CA THR A 53 -5.45 -4.92 10.38
C THR A 53 -5.24 -4.57 11.86
N ARG A 54 -5.93 -3.50 12.28
CA ARG A 54 -6.36 -3.22 13.66
C ARG A 54 -7.76 -2.63 13.59
N ASP A 55 -8.78 -3.47 13.45
CA ASP A 55 -10.18 -3.03 13.30
C ASP A 55 -10.81 -2.53 14.61
N ALA A 56 -10.21 -2.78 15.79
CA ALA A 56 -10.83 -2.48 17.09
C ALA A 56 -10.60 -1.04 17.60
N ASP A 57 -9.64 -0.29 17.02
CA ASP A 57 -9.12 0.93 17.64
C ASP A 57 -9.51 2.25 16.93
N GLY A 58 -10.61 2.30 16.16
CA GLY A 58 -11.05 3.53 15.49
C GLY A 58 -10.29 3.86 14.22
N ILE A 59 -9.64 2.88 13.58
CA ILE A 59 -9.01 2.99 12.28
C ILE A 59 -9.90 2.29 11.25
N ALA A 60 -10.36 3.04 10.24
CA ALA A 60 -11.12 2.48 9.12
C ALA A 60 -10.19 2.23 7.92
N LEU A 61 -10.16 1.00 7.46
CA LEU A 61 -9.41 0.61 6.27
C LEU A 61 -10.32 0.59 5.04
N GLY A 62 -9.91 1.27 3.99
CA GLY A 62 -10.51 1.23 2.67
C GLY A 62 -9.51 0.65 1.68
N GLU A 63 -10.01 -0.26 0.84
CA GLU A 63 -9.27 -0.88 -0.24
C GLU A 63 -9.94 -0.58 -1.57
N VAL A 64 -9.16 -0.19 -2.57
CA VAL A 64 -9.63 -0.09 -3.95
C VAL A 64 -9.16 -1.32 -4.71
N ALA A 65 -10.06 -2.29 -4.87
CA ALA A 65 -9.79 -3.47 -5.68
C ALA A 65 -9.91 -3.12 -7.17
N GLY A 66 -8.94 -3.55 -7.99
CA GLY A 66 -9.04 -3.55 -9.45
C GLY A 66 -8.71 -2.23 -10.14
N GLY A 67 -7.95 -1.36 -9.52
CA GLY A 67 -7.51 -0.12 -10.14
C GLY A 67 -6.00 -0.04 -10.33
N CYS A 68 -5.55 -0.13 -11.58
CA CYS A 68 -4.28 0.41 -11.99
C CYS A 68 -4.24 1.93 -11.71
N LEU A 69 -3.15 2.47 -11.19
CA LEU A 69 -2.99 3.91 -10.95
C LEU A 69 -2.83 4.76 -12.22
N CYS A 70 -2.63 4.14 -13.39
CA CYS A 70 -2.90 4.78 -14.67
C CYS A 70 -4.39 5.11 -14.83
N CYS A 71 -5.26 4.56 -13.95
CA CYS A 71 -6.69 4.85 -13.84
C CYS A 71 -7.01 5.59 -12.54
N VAL A 72 -6.18 6.56 -12.11
CA VAL A 72 -6.52 7.48 -10.99
C VAL A 72 -7.84 8.20 -11.30
N ASN A 73 -8.16 8.38 -12.58
CA ASN A 73 -9.47 8.82 -13.07
C ASN A 73 -10.54 7.72 -13.07
N GLY A 74 -10.24 6.52 -12.57
CA GLY A 74 -11.16 5.40 -12.59
C GLY A 74 -12.27 5.51 -11.54
N ALA A 75 -13.50 5.21 -11.96
CA ALA A 75 -14.65 5.11 -11.09
C ALA A 75 -14.41 4.26 -9.82
N PRO A 76 -13.62 3.15 -9.83
CA PRO A 76 -13.36 2.37 -8.63
C PRO A 76 -12.67 3.14 -7.50
N PHE A 77 -11.68 3.99 -7.82
CA PHE A 77 -11.01 4.81 -6.80
C PHE A 77 -11.96 5.83 -6.18
N GLN A 78 -12.69 6.58 -6.99
CA GLN A 78 -13.65 7.57 -6.52
C GLN A 78 -14.74 6.95 -5.66
N ILE A 79 -15.28 5.80 -6.07
CA ILE A 79 -16.29 5.04 -5.35
C ILE A 79 -15.71 4.53 -4.02
N GLY A 80 -14.51 3.96 -4.03
CA GLY A 80 -13.83 3.42 -2.85
C GLY A 80 -13.57 4.51 -1.80
N LEU A 81 -12.99 5.63 -2.23
CA LEU A 81 -12.73 6.78 -1.37
C LEU A 81 -14.03 7.37 -0.82
N GLY A 82 -15.04 7.58 -1.66
CA GLY A 82 -16.34 8.10 -1.22
C GLY A 82 -17.05 7.20 -0.21
N ARG A 83 -16.93 5.87 -0.34
CA ARG A 83 -17.48 4.90 0.64
C ARG A 83 -16.73 4.95 1.95
N LEU A 84 -15.40 4.97 1.90
CA LEU A 84 -14.55 5.05 3.09
C LEU A 84 -14.90 6.30 3.90
N LEU A 85 -14.95 7.46 3.25
CA LEU A 85 -15.26 8.73 3.88
C LEU A 85 -16.65 8.75 4.52
N ARG A 86 -17.68 8.25 3.81
CA ARG A 86 -19.05 8.20 4.36
C ARG A 86 -19.17 7.26 5.55
N LYS A 87 -18.53 6.09 5.48
CA LYS A 87 -18.61 5.08 6.54
C LYS A 87 -17.80 5.46 7.76
N ALA A 88 -16.56 5.89 7.56
CA ALA A 88 -15.63 6.16 8.64
C ALA A 88 -15.78 7.56 9.25
N ARG A 89 -16.22 8.55 8.45
CA ARG A 89 -16.23 9.97 8.84
C ARG A 89 -14.94 10.36 9.55
N PRO A 90 -13.78 10.18 8.90
CA PRO A 90 -12.50 10.30 9.57
C PRO A 90 -12.15 11.75 9.86
N ASP A 91 -11.42 11.95 10.94
CA ASP A 91 -10.82 13.23 11.30
C ASP A 91 -9.48 13.44 10.56
N ARG A 92 -8.89 12.35 10.02
CA ARG A 92 -7.68 12.35 9.19
C ARG A 92 -7.68 11.16 8.23
N LEU A 93 -7.20 11.40 7.00
CA LEU A 93 -7.10 10.40 5.94
C LEU A 93 -5.66 10.21 5.50
N PHE A 94 -5.24 8.96 5.36
CA PHE A 94 -3.99 8.57 4.72
C PHE A 94 -4.29 7.83 3.42
N ILE A 95 -3.55 8.14 2.37
CA ILE A 95 -3.67 7.48 1.07
C ILE A 95 -2.30 6.92 0.69
N GLU A 96 -2.21 5.62 0.53
CA GLU A 96 -1.04 4.93 -0.02
C GLU A 96 -1.27 4.62 -1.50
N PRO A 97 -0.66 5.36 -2.43
CA PRO A 97 -0.63 4.95 -3.82
C PRO A 97 0.31 3.76 -4.02
N SER A 98 0.06 2.99 -5.08
CA SER A 98 0.99 1.93 -5.51
C SER A 98 2.41 2.47 -5.72
N GLY A 99 3.40 1.66 -5.38
CA GLY A 99 4.82 2.00 -5.64
C GLY A 99 5.18 2.11 -7.13
N LEU A 100 4.33 1.62 -8.02
CA LEU A 100 4.46 1.72 -9.48
C LEU A 100 3.57 2.82 -10.07
N GLY A 101 2.80 3.54 -9.26
CA GLY A 101 1.86 4.53 -9.72
C GLY A 101 2.45 5.92 -9.91
N HIS A 102 1.58 6.88 -10.29
CA HIS A 102 1.89 8.28 -10.56
C HIS A 102 1.39 9.20 -9.43
N PRO A 103 2.17 9.42 -8.34
CA PRO A 103 1.71 10.20 -7.19
C PRO A 103 1.32 11.64 -7.55
N ALA A 104 2.02 12.27 -8.49
CA ALA A 104 1.72 13.64 -8.93
C ALA A 104 0.32 13.75 -9.57
N GLN A 105 -0.08 12.76 -10.37
CA GLN A 105 -1.43 12.70 -10.95
C GLN A 105 -2.49 12.47 -9.87
N LEU A 106 -2.21 11.62 -8.88
CA LEU A 106 -3.11 11.39 -7.75
C LEU A 106 -3.33 12.69 -6.97
N LEU A 107 -2.27 13.41 -6.62
CA LEU A 107 -2.36 14.69 -5.90
C LEU A 107 -3.20 15.70 -6.66
N LYS A 108 -2.98 15.83 -7.98
CA LYS A 108 -3.78 16.72 -8.84
C LYS A 108 -5.27 16.32 -8.77
N GLN A 109 -5.61 15.06 -8.93
CA GLN A 109 -6.99 14.57 -8.91
C GLN A 109 -7.67 14.79 -7.55
N LEU A 110 -6.95 14.57 -6.45
CA LEU A 110 -7.48 14.81 -5.11
C LEU A 110 -7.71 16.31 -4.82
N GLY A 111 -7.03 17.19 -5.54
CA GLY A 111 -7.21 18.66 -5.49
C GLY A 111 -8.36 19.17 -6.35
N GLU A 112 -9.02 18.32 -7.14
CA GLU A 112 -10.12 18.68 -8.04
C GLU A 112 -11.47 18.14 -7.54
N ALA A 113 -12.57 18.54 -8.20
CA ALA A 113 -13.89 17.97 -7.93
C ALA A 113 -13.88 16.44 -8.19
N PRO A 114 -14.56 15.62 -7.36
CA PRO A 114 -15.49 16.00 -6.28
C PRO A 114 -14.83 16.20 -4.90
N TRP A 115 -13.51 16.14 -4.80
CA TRP A 115 -12.78 16.13 -3.53
C TRP A 115 -12.44 17.52 -3.00
N LEU A 116 -12.48 18.52 -3.88
CA LEU A 116 -12.23 19.93 -3.51
C LEU A 116 -13.19 20.38 -2.39
N GLY A 117 -12.63 20.88 -1.28
CA GLY A 117 -13.38 21.29 -0.08
C GLY A 117 -13.75 20.13 0.87
N VAL A 118 -13.64 18.87 0.42
CA VAL A 118 -13.80 17.69 1.28
C VAL A 118 -12.49 17.29 1.90
N LEU A 119 -11.44 17.25 1.08
CA LEU A 119 -10.08 16.89 1.47
C LEU A 119 -9.24 18.14 1.58
N ALA A 120 -8.52 18.28 2.69
CA ALA A 120 -7.46 19.26 2.89
C ALA A 120 -6.12 18.56 2.62
N LEU A 121 -5.67 18.56 1.36
CA LEU A 121 -4.42 17.92 0.98
C LEU A 121 -3.24 18.52 1.72
N GLN A 122 -2.47 17.69 2.37
CA GLN A 122 -1.21 18.05 3.01
C GLN A 122 -0.04 17.83 2.04
N PRO A 123 1.11 18.51 2.23
CA PRO A 123 2.29 18.24 1.42
C PRO A 123 2.65 16.75 1.43
N CYS A 124 2.94 16.20 0.25
CA CYS A 124 3.18 14.78 0.06
C CYS A 124 4.41 14.31 0.83
N VAL A 125 4.32 13.14 1.47
CA VAL A 125 5.47 12.43 2.03
C VAL A 125 5.95 11.40 1.01
N LEU A 126 7.19 11.55 0.57
CA LEU A 126 7.82 10.60 -0.35
C LEU A 126 8.82 9.73 0.42
N VAL A 127 8.51 8.45 0.56
CA VAL A 127 9.36 7.47 1.23
C VAL A 127 10.34 6.90 0.21
N LEU A 128 11.64 7.01 0.47
CA LEU A 128 12.71 6.56 -0.41
C LEU A 128 13.58 5.53 0.30
N ASP A 129 14.06 4.55 -0.45
CA ASP A 129 15.03 3.57 0.02
C ASP A 129 16.44 4.17 -0.09
N ALA A 130 17.00 4.56 1.06
CA ALA A 130 18.30 5.24 1.11
C ALA A 130 19.46 4.34 0.69
N GLN A 131 19.40 3.03 0.99
CA GLN A 131 20.42 2.07 0.54
C GLN A 131 20.39 1.92 -0.99
N ALA A 132 19.19 1.83 -1.58
CA ALA A 132 19.06 1.74 -3.04
C ALA A 132 19.57 3.00 -3.73
N LEU A 133 19.33 4.19 -3.17
CA LEU A 133 19.86 5.46 -3.67
C LEU A 133 21.38 5.52 -3.56
N ALA A 134 21.97 5.09 -2.44
CA ALA A 134 23.42 5.01 -2.24
C ALA A 134 24.07 4.05 -3.24
N ALA A 135 23.40 2.93 -3.55
CA ALA A 135 23.82 1.98 -4.59
C ALA A 135 23.64 2.51 -6.03
N GLY A 136 23.20 3.76 -6.21
CA GLY A 136 23.04 4.38 -7.52
C GLY A 136 21.76 3.98 -8.26
N LYS A 137 20.80 3.30 -7.60
CA LYS A 137 19.53 2.93 -8.21
C LYS A 137 18.73 4.21 -8.54
N ALA A 138 18.37 4.38 -9.79
CA ALA A 138 17.55 5.51 -10.23
C ALA A 138 16.11 5.36 -9.72
N LEU A 139 15.48 6.48 -9.38
CA LEU A 139 14.04 6.51 -9.10
C LEU A 139 13.26 6.30 -10.41
N PRO A 140 12.15 5.55 -10.39
CA PRO A 140 11.21 5.49 -11.51
C PRO A 140 10.74 6.90 -11.90
N THR A 141 10.49 7.14 -13.19
CA THR A 141 10.11 8.47 -13.73
C THR A 141 8.92 9.07 -12.97
N ALA A 142 7.88 8.29 -12.72
CA ALA A 142 6.70 8.74 -11.97
C ALA A 142 7.04 9.19 -10.53
N GLN A 143 8.06 8.61 -9.92
CA GLN A 143 8.51 8.99 -8.57
C GLN A 143 9.43 10.22 -8.63
N GLN A 144 10.21 10.39 -9.71
CA GLN A 144 10.98 11.61 -9.95
C GLN A 144 10.06 12.84 -10.12
N GLU A 145 8.97 12.69 -10.87
CA GLU A 145 7.94 13.75 -11.02
C GLU A 145 7.32 14.11 -9.67
N ALA A 146 7.12 13.14 -8.77
CA ALA A 146 6.56 13.36 -7.46
C ALA A 146 7.48 14.15 -6.51
N LEU A 147 8.80 14.16 -6.75
CA LEU A 147 9.76 14.95 -5.96
C LEU A 147 9.39 16.44 -5.92
N ALA A 148 8.88 17.00 -7.01
CA ALA A 148 8.46 18.41 -7.09
C ALA A 148 7.26 18.73 -6.18
N SER A 149 6.45 17.72 -5.82
CA SER A 149 5.27 17.88 -4.96
C SER A 149 5.52 17.40 -3.52
N ALA A 150 6.74 16.94 -3.22
CA ALA A 150 7.10 16.45 -1.91
C ALA A 150 7.26 17.59 -0.90
N GLY A 151 6.62 17.49 0.25
CA GLY A 151 6.87 18.37 1.40
C GLY A 151 7.80 17.74 2.44
N LEU A 152 8.01 16.42 2.33
CA LEU A 152 8.93 15.66 3.16
C LEU A 152 9.49 14.47 2.37
N LEU A 153 10.80 14.31 2.37
CA LEU A 153 11.48 13.09 1.93
C LEU A 153 11.87 12.27 3.17
N LEU A 154 11.29 11.08 3.28
CA LEU A 154 11.65 10.13 4.33
C LEU A 154 12.63 9.12 3.75
N LEU A 155 13.91 9.29 4.09
CA LEU A 155 15.02 8.46 3.63
C LEU A 155 15.12 7.23 4.56
N ASN A 156 14.40 6.19 4.20
CA ASN A 156 14.29 4.96 4.99
C ASN A 156 15.44 3.98 4.70
N LYS A 157 15.67 3.03 5.59
CA LYS A 157 16.77 2.04 5.53
C LYS A 157 18.14 2.72 5.55
N ALA A 158 18.29 3.74 6.40
CA ALA A 158 19.49 4.56 6.45
C ALA A 158 20.53 4.08 7.49
N GLU A 159 20.27 2.96 8.15
CA GLU A 159 21.06 2.46 9.28
C GLU A 159 22.52 2.13 8.95
N SER A 160 22.79 1.71 7.72
CA SER A 160 24.15 1.31 7.28
C SER A 160 24.90 2.38 6.49
N LEU A 161 24.28 3.58 6.29
CA LEU A 161 24.86 4.63 5.47
C LEU A 161 25.80 5.52 6.29
N ASP A 162 27.01 5.72 5.79
CA ASP A 162 27.95 6.71 6.29
C ASP A 162 27.59 8.14 5.82
N GLU A 163 28.30 9.13 6.35
CA GLU A 163 28.02 10.54 6.05
C GLU A 163 28.32 10.89 4.59
N ALA A 164 29.32 10.27 3.96
CA ALA A 164 29.67 10.53 2.58
C ALA A 164 28.56 10.03 1.62
N ALA A 165 28.01 8.85 1.90
CA ALA A 165 26.89 8.31 1.15
C ALA A 165 25.63 9.18 1.33
N ARG A 166 25.35 9.66 2.54
CA ARG A 166 24.24 10.57 2.82
C ARG A 166 24.39 11.90 2.06
N GLN A 167 25.58 12.49 2.09
CA GLN A 167 25.88 13.72 1.35
C GLN A 167 25.64 13.57 -0.15
N THR A 168 26.10 12.45 -0.74
CA THR A 168 25.87 12.13 -2.16
C THR A 168 24.39 12.02 -2.50
N ILE A 169 23.57 11.47 -1.60
CA ILE A 169 22.13 11.39 -1.79
C ILE A 169 21.49 12.78 -1.74
N VAL A 170 21.87 13.60 -0.74
CA VAL A 170 21.34 14.97 -0.58
C VAL A 170 21.59 15.82 -1.81
N GLU A 171 22.78 15.73 -2.42
CA GLU A 171 23.15 16.49 -3.62
C GLU A 171 22.30 16.15 -4.87
N ARG A 172 21.67 14.97 -4.89
CA ARG A 172 20.83 14.49 -6.01
C ARG A 172 19.34 14.76 -5.81
N LEU A 173 18.94 15.16 -4.62
CA LEU A 173 17.55 15.38 -4.27
C LEU A 173 17.22 16.87 -4.18
N PRO A 174 15.96 17.27 -4.37
CA PRO A 174 15.56 18.67 -4.23
C PRO A 174 15.75 19.16 -2.80
N ALA A 175 15.92 20.47 -2.62
CA ALA A 175 16.04 21.14 -1.33
C ALA A 175 14.68 21.17 -0.60
N VAL A 176 14.28 20.03 -0.06
CA VAL A 176 13.04 19.83 0.68
C VAL A 176 13.43 19.21 2.04
N LYS A 177 12.56 19.32 3.04
CA LYS A 177 12.80 18.68 4.36
C LYS A 177 13.10 17.20 4.18
N MET A 178 14.21 16.73 4.73
CA MET A 178 14.65 15.33 4.69
C MET A 178 14.76 14.78 6.11
N ILE A 179 14.27 13.57 6.32
CA ILE A 179 14.43 12.82 7.58
C ILE A 179 15.00 11.45 7.26
N TRP A 180 16.12 11.13 7.88
CA TRP A 180 16.77 9.83 7.82
C TRP A 180 16.17 8.92 8.86
N THR A 181 15.79 7.71 8.47
CA THR A 181 15.15 6.77 9.38
C THR A 181 15.48 5.32 9.04
N GLN A 182 15.18 4.46 9.98
CA GLN A 182 15.13 3.01 9.82
C GLN A 182 13.71 2.54 10.16
N GLN A 183 13.26 1.44 9.53
CA GLN A 183 11.92 0.87 9.74
C GLN A 183 10.77 1.87 9.54
N ALA A 184 11.02 2.91 8.74
CA ALA A 184 10.07 3.98 8.42
C ALA A 184 9.50 4.70 9.67
N GLN A 185 10.29 4.86 10.72
CA GLN A 185 9.89 5.59 11.92
C GLN A 185 9.82 7.08 11.61
N LEU A 186 8.70 7.70 11.95
CA LEU A 186 8.45 9.13 11.84
C LEU A 186 7.57 9.59 13.00
N PRO A 187 8.02 10.51 13.87
CA PRO A 187 7.14 11.14 14.85
C PRO A 187 5.98 11.85 14.17
N LEU A 188 4.77 11.71 14.73
CA LEU A 188 3.57 12.35 14.16
C LEU A 188 3.73 13.86 14.02
N SER A 189 4.45 14.51 14.94
CA SER A 189 4.76 15.95 14.90
C SER A 189 5.58 16.38 13.67
N GLU A 190 6.33 15.46 13.06
CA GLU A 190 7.14 15.71 11.88
C GLU A 190 6.36 15.55 10.56
N LEU A 191 5.15 14.98 10.65
CA LEU A 191 4.28 14.78 9.48
C LEU A 191 3.79 16.16 8.98
N PRO A 192 3.99 16.51 7.70
CA PRO A 192 3.54 17.79 7.16
C PRO A 192 2.05 18.03 7.41
N GLY A 193 1.70 19.24 7.86
CA GLY A 193 0.31 19.65 8.08
C GLY A 193 -0.33 19.18 9.39
N VAL A 194 0.38 18.51 10.28
CA VAL A 194 -0.15 18.16 11.61
C VAL A 194 -0.23 19.38 12.51
N ALA A 195 0.65 20.34 12.35
CA ALA A 195 0.67 21.58 13.14
C ALA A 195 -0.35 22.66 12.71
N ALA A 196 -1.03 22.48 11.57
CA ALA A 196 -1.96 23.46 11.00
C ALA A 196 -3.41 22.98 11.11
N GLN A 197 -4.02 23.11 12.29
CA GLN A 197 -5.47 22.99 12.42
C GLN A 197 -6.08 24.34 12.82
N ALA A 198 -6.81 24.98 11.90
CA ALA A 198 -8.03 25.74 12.18
C ALA A 198 -8.69 26.24 10.88
N GLY A 199 -9.91 25.78 10.63
CA GLY A 199 -11.02 26.57 10.13
C GLY A 199 -11.18 26.84 8.65
N ALA A 200 -12.18 26.23 8.02
CA ALA A 200 -13.31 26.87 7.32
C ALA A 200 -14.15 25.82 6.57
N ALA A 201 -15.46 25.96 6.66
CA ALA A 201 -16.43 25.02 6.10
C ALA A 201 -16.93 25.46 4.71
N VAL A 202 -17.15 24.51 3.81
CA VAL A 202 -17.91 24.70 2.55
C VAL A 202 -18.86 23.51 2.32
N ASP A 203 -20.04 23.81 1.81
CA ASP A 203 -21.18 22.90 1.73
C ASP A 203 -21.32 22.18 0.37
N ASN A 204 -21.86 20.97 0.39
CA ASN A 204 -22.39 20.14 -0.70
C ASN A 204 -21.43 19.21 -1.47
N LEU A 205 -21.54 17.91 -1.11
CA LEU A 205 -21.02 16.78 -1.90
C LEU A 205 -22.14 15.90 -2.43
N VAL A 206 -22.19 15.79 -3.74
CA VAL A 206 -22.90 14.71 -4.43
C VAL A 206 -21.87 13.63 -4.77
N VAL A 207 -21.87 12.52 -4.02
CA VAL A 207 -21.03 11.37 -4.32
C VAL A 207 -21.85 10.34 -5.09
N PRO A 208 -21.39 9.81 -6.23
CA PRO A 208 -22.10 8.79 -6.98
C PRO A 208 -22.40 7.56 -6.13
N GLU A 209 -23.64 7.07 -6.18
CA GLU A 209 -24.01 5.80 -5.57
C GLU A 209 -23.50 4.64 -6.43
N GLY A 210 -22.47 3.95 -5.95
CA GLY A 210 -21.97 2.74 -6.59
C GLY A 210 -22.38 1.49 -5.82
N SER A 211 -22.74 0.44 -6.53
CA SER A 211 -23.10 -0.87 -6.01
C SER A 211 -22.05 -1.44 -5.04
N GLY A 212 -22.50 -2.09 -3.97
CA GLY A 212 -21.64 -2.66 -2.90
C GLY A 212 -20.51 -3.53 -3.42
N SER A 213 -19.39 -3.59 -2.69
CA SER A 213 -18.42 -4.65 -2.92
C SER A 213 -19.13 -5.97 -2.66
N ILE A 214 -19.33 -6.76 -3.71
CA ILE A 214 -19.86 -8.11 -3.60
C ILE A 214 -18.84 -8.90 -2.76
N PRO A 215 -19.22 -9.55 -1.65
CA PRO A 215 -18.34 -10.49 -0.97
C PRO A 215 -17.79 -11.46 -2.00
N ALA A 216 -16.50 -11.81 -1.93
CA ALA A 216 -15.96 -12.82 -2.83
C ALA A 216 -16.76 -14.13 -2.63
N ILE A 217 -17.56 -14.48 -3.62
CA ILE A 217 -18.33 -15.73 -3.63
C ILE A 217 -17.44 -16.73 -4.36
N TRP A 218 -16.89 -17.70 -3.62
CA TRP A 218 -16.23 -18.84 -4.22
C TRP A 218 -17.30 -19.79 -4.78
N SER A 219 -17.31 -19.98 -6.08
CA SER A 219 -18.11 -21.05 -6.70
C SER A 219 -17.59 -22.44 -6.33
N ASP A 220 -16.29 -22.53 -6.08
CA ASP A 220 -15.59 -23.70 -5.55
C ASP A 220 -14.56 -23.26 -4.49
N PRO A 221 -14.73 -23.65 -3.21
CA PRO A 221 -13.76 -23.31 -2.15
C PRO A 221 -12.36 -23.91 -2.35
N ALA A 222 -12.20 -24.91 -3.21
CA ALA A 222 -10.91 -25.52 -3.54
C ALA A 222 -10.13 -24.75 -4.61
N SER A 223 -10.80 -23.85 -5.33
CA SER A 223 -10.23 -23.06 -6.42
C SER A 223 -10.01 -21.59 -6.00
N PRO A 224 -8.86 -20.98 -6.36
CA PRO A 224 -8.61 -19.58 -6.04
C PRO A 224 -9.34 -18.66 -7.02
N ILE A 225 -9.60 -17.44 -6.57
CA ILE A 225 -9.85 -16.32 -7.45
C ILE A 225 -8.47 -15.80 -7.88
N CYS A 226 -8.14 -15.93 -9.15
CA CYS A 226 -6.87 -15.49 -9.72
C CYS A 226 -7.06 -14.26 -10.61
N LEU A 227 -6.24 -13.24 -10.41
CA LEU A 227 -6.27 -12.01 -11.16
C LEU A 227 -4.85 -11.64 -11.57
N SER A 228 -4.65 -11.20 -12.80
CA SER A 228 -3.35 -10.73 -13.28
C SER A 228 -3.50 -9.40 -14.03
N GLN A 229 -2.45 -8.59 -14.00
CA GLN A 229 -2.44 -7.29 -14.65
C GLN A 229 -1.04 -6.93 -15.12
N ALA A 230 -0.94 -6.41 -16.35
CA ALA A 230 0.27 -5.82 -16.91
C ALA A 230 0.15 -4.30 -16.93
N GLN A 231 1.25 -3.61 -16.64
CA GLN A 231 1.37 -2.16 -16.81
C GLN A 231 2.83 -1.75 -16.97
N GLU A 232 3.06 -0.47 -17.28
CA GLU A 232 4.41 0.06 -17.40
C GLU A 232 5.19 -0.16 -16.09
N GLY A 233 6.30 -0.90 -16.18
CA GLY A 233 7.17 -1.21 -15.03
C GLY A 233 6.94 -2.54 -14.35
N GLY A 234 6.01 -3.40 -14.81
CA GLY A 234 5.88 -4.76 -14.29
C GLY A 234 4.58 -5.47 -14.61
N TRP A 235 4.52 -6.72 -14.19
CA TRP A 235 3.34 -7.57 -14.29
C TRP A 235 3.05 -8.17 -12.91
N SER A 236 1.79 -8.07 -12.48
CA SER A 236 1.35 -8.65 -11.22
C SER A 236 0.40 -9.81 -11.43
N ILE A 237 0.45 -10.76 -10.52
CA ILE A 237 -0.54 -11.81 -10.37
C ILE A 237 -0.87 -12.00 -8.90
N GLY A 238 -2.15 -12.20 -8.62
CA GLY A 238 -2.61 -12.41 -7.28
C GLY A 238 -3.67 -13.49 -7.17
N TRP A 239 -3.70 -14.16 -6.03
CA TRP A 239 -4.67 -15.20 -5.71
C TRP A 239 -5.35 -14.90 -4.39
N ARG A 240 -6.66 -15.14 -4.36
CA ARG A 240 -7.45 -15.17 -3.13
C ARG A 240 -7.97 -16.58 -2.95
N TRP A 241 -7.65 -17.18 -1.80
CA TRP A 241 -8.08 -18.51 -1.46
C TRP A 241 -9.09 -18.49 -0.32
N HIS A 242 -10.05 -19.40 -0.37
CA HIS A 242 -11.03 -19.58 0.70
C HIS A 242 -10.32 -19.81 2.05
N PRO A 243 -10.81 -19.25 3.17
CA PRO A 243 -10.14 -19.38 4.49
C PRO A 243 -9.95 -20.80 4.98
N GLY A 244 -10.73 -21.75 4.46
CA GLY A 244 -10.56 -23.17 4.73
C GLY A 244 -9.36 -23.83 4.03
N GLN A 245 -8.66 -23.10 3.14
CA GLN A 245 -7.45 -23.61 2.50
C GLN A 245 -6.22 -23.24 3.34
N THR A 246 -5.42 -24.23 3.66
CA THR A 246 -4.22 -24.09 4.50
C THR A 246 -2.96 -24.27 3.67
N PHE A 247 -1.94 -23.48 3.93
CA PHE A 247 -0.67 -23.51 3.22
C PHE A 247 0.49 -23.92 4.12
N ASP A 248 1.43 -24.65 3.54
CA ASP A 248 2.72 -24.98 4.15
C ASP A 248 3.71 -23.82 3.85
N THR A 249 4.12 -23.11 4.89
CA THR A 249 5.02 -21.94 4.78
C THR A 249 6.39 -22.29 4.21
N GLN A 250 6.92 -23.48 4.53
CA GLN A 250 8.20 -23.94 4.05
C GLN A 250 8.16 -24.27 2.55
N ARG A 251 7.14 -25.02 2.10
CA ARG A 251 6.94 -25.32 0.67
C ARG A 251 6.73 -24.03 -0.12
N LEU A 252 5.97 -23.09 0.43
CA LEU A 252 5.68 -21.83 -0.21
C LEU A 252 6.96 -20.98 -0.37
N SER A 253 7.79 -20.90 0.67
CA SER A 253 9.09 -20.22 0.61
C SER A 253 10.01 -20.87 -0.42
N GLN A 254 10.11 -22.20 -0.45
CA GLN A 254 10.92 -22.93 -1.43
C GLN A 254 10.43 -22.74 -2.88
N TRP A 255 9.10 -22.70 -3.08
CA TRP A 255 8.54 -22.44 -4.40
C TRP A 255 8.85 -21.01 -4.87
N LEU A 256 8.70 -20.01 -4.00
CA LEU A 256 8.99 -18.62 -4.30
C LEU A 256 10.47 -18.36 -4.60
N GLN A 257 11.41 -19.04 -3.93
CA GLN A 257 12.85 -18.94 -4.22
C GLN A 257 13.25 -19.39 -5.63
N ARG A 258 12.39 -20.15 -6.33
CA ARG A 258 12.62 -20.60 -7.72
C ARG A 258 12.11 -19.63 -8.77
N LEU A 259 11.44 -18.54 -8.35
CA LEU A 259 10.82 -17.56 -9.23
C LEU A 259 11.61 -16.25 -9.15
N ASP A 260 11.66 -15.51 -10.28
CA ASP A 260 12.34 -14.20 -10.35
C ASP A 260 11.33 -13.07 -10.15
N TRP A 261 10.84 -12.92 -8.93
CA TRP A 261 9.87 -11.88 -8.56
C TRP A 261 10.54 -10.64 -7.97
N ARG A 262 10.01 -9.47 -8.29
CA ARG A 262 10.41 -8.18 -7.70
C ARG A 262 9.79 -7.93 -6.33
N ARG A 263 8.59 -8.45 -6.12
CA ARG A 263 7.91 -8.34 -4.84
C ARG A 263 7.00 -9.53 -4.61
N ALA A 264 6.98 -10.00 -3.37
CA ALA A 264 6.04 -11.00 -2.88
C ALA A 264 5.37 -10.46 -1.62
N LYS A 265 4.04 -10.45 -1.60
CA LYS A 265 3.22 -10.14 -0.44
C LYS A 265 2.28 -11.29 -0.19
N LEU A 266 2.19 -11.73 1.05
CA LEU A 266 1.40 -12.89 1.42
C LEU A 266 0.71 -12.67 2.76
N VAL A 267 -0.55 -13.07 2.84
CA VAL A 267 -1.24 -13.37 4.08
C VAL A 267 -1.92 -14.71 3.88
N ILE A 268 -1.57 -15.70 4.67
CA ILE A 268 -2.03 -17.06 4.47
C ILE A 268 -2.49 -17.70 5.79
N HIS A 269 -3.42 -18.63 5.67
CA HIS A 269 -3.76 -19.58 6.74
C HIS A 269 -2.77 -20.73 6.67
N SER A 270 -1.94 -20.90 7.69
CA SER A 270 -0.99 -22.01 7.85
C SER A 270 -1.45 -22.98 8.92
N ALA A 271 -0.74 -24.09 9.08
CA ALA A 271 -1.00 -25.04 10.17
C ALA A 271 -0.83 -24.42 11.57
N GLU A 272 0.02 -23.40 11.69
CA GLU A 272 0.31 -22.69 12.94
C GLU A 272 -0.60 -21.47 13.15
N GLY A 273 -1.52 -21.21 12.23
CA GLY A 273 -2.42 -20.06 12.24
C GLY A 273 -2.19 -19.11 11.07
N TRP A 274 -2.68 -17.88 11.21
CA TRP A 274 -2.56 -16.88 10.16
C TRP A 274 -1.23 -16.16 10.25
N VAL A 275 -0.49 -16.17 9.13
CA VAL A 275 0.82 -15.53 9.01
C VAL A 275 0.88 -14.64 7.78
N SER A 276 1.78 -13.67 7.80
CA SER A 276 2.03 -12.76 6.68
C SER A 276 3.53 -12.61 6.41
N ALA A 277 3.86 -12.35 5.16
CA ALA A 277 5.22 -12.00 4.73
C ALA A 277 5.19 -10.95 3.63
N ASN A 278 6.24 -10.14 3.56
CA ASN A 278 6.42 -9.12 2.55
C ASN A 278 7.91 -8.99 2.23
N ALA A 279 8.29 -9.31 1.00
CA ALA A 279 9.67 -9.30 0.56
C ALA A 279 9.82 -8.67 -0.84
N VAL A 280 11.03 -8.22 -1.17
CA VAL A 280 11.40 -7.61 -2.45
C VAL A 280 12.63 -8.30 -3.02
N ASP A 281 12.73 -8.31 -4.35
CA ASP A 281 13.89 -8.75 -5.12
C ASP A 281 14.44 -10.13 -4.67
N ASN A 282 13.54 -11.12 -4.60
CA ASN A 282 13.82 -12.50 -4.19
C ASN A 282 14.44 -12.68 -2.78
N ALA A 283 14.31 -11.69 -1.91
CA ALA A 283 14.75 -11.82 -0.53
C ALA A 283 13.99 -12.95 0.19
N GLU A 284 14.61 -13.51 1.22
CA GLU A 284 14.00 -14.52 2.06
C GLU A 284 12.73 -13.99 2.75
N LEU A 285 11.70 -14.83 2.84
CA LEU A 285 10.46 -14.47 3.47
C LEU A 285 10.57 -14.55 5.00
N ASP A 286 10.34 -13.41 5.65
CA ASP A 286 10.18 -13.32 7.11
C ASP A 286 8.70 -13.43 7.46
N TRP A 287 8.29 -14.59 8.02
CA TRP A 287 6.92 -14.89 8.38
C TRP A 287 6.57 -14.30 9.75
N GLN A 288 5.57 -13.42 9.77
CA GLN A 288 5.07 -12.78 10.98
C GLN A 288 3.64 -13.22 11.28
N PRO A 289 3.22 -13.34 12.54
CA PRO A 289 1.82 -13.55 12.89
C PRO A 289 0.91 -12.47 12.30
N SER A 290 -0.24 -12.86 11.80
CA SER A 290 -1.23 -11.94 11.22
C SER A 290 -2.56 -12.05 11.96
N GLU A 291 -3.26 -10.94 12.13
CA GLU A 291 -4.62 -10.89 12.68
C GLU A 291 -5.71 -11.06 11.60
N TRP A 292 -5.32 -11.07 10.35
CA TRP A 292 -6.25 -11.29 9.23
C TRP A 292 -6.86 -12.70 9.29
N ARG A 293 -8.19 -12.81 9.04
CA ARG A 293 -8.94 -14.09 9.20
C ARG A 293 -9.94 -14.34 8.07
N ARG A 294 -9.93 -13.54 7.00
CA ARG A 294 -11.00 -13.56 5.99
C ARG A 294 -10.73 -14.50 4.83
N ASP A 295 -9.52 -14.50 4.30
CA ASP A 295 -9.08 -15.26 3.13
C ASP A 295 -7.55 -15.30 3.06
N SER A 296 -6.96 -16.30 2.41
CA SER A 296 -5.53 -16.26 2.11
C SER A 296 -5.31 -15.45 0.83
N ARG A 297 -4.34 -14.55 0.87
CA ARG A 297 -3.99 -13.65 -0.23
C ARG A 297 -2.51 -13.77 -0.54
N ILE A 298 -2.20 -13.96 -1.81
CA ILE A 298 -0.83 -14.07 -2.30
C ILE A 298 -0.73 -13.20 -3.54
N GLU A 299 0.21 -12.27 -3.55
CA GLU A 299 0.48 -11.41 -4.67
C GLU A 299 1.95 -11.40 -5.01
N LEU A 300 2.24 -11.56 -6.31
CA LEU A 300 3.59 -11.52 -6.85
C LEU A 300 3.67 -10.46 -7.94
N ILE A 301 4.77 -9.71 -7.96
CA ILE A 301 5.09 -8.74 -9.00
C ILE A 301 6.39 -9.21 -9.69
N PHE A 302 6.34 -9.28 -11.01
CA PHE A 302 7.46 -9.66 -11.87
C PHE A 302 7.85 -8.49 -12.78
N ALA A 303 9.04 -8.56 -13.39
CA ALA A 303 9.44 -7.65 -14.44
C ALA A 303 8.55 -7.82 -15.68
N ASP A 304 8.33 -9.08 -16.07
CA ASP A 304 7.64 -9.48 -17.30
C ASP A 304 6.51 -10.46 -16.99
N ALA A 305 5.58 -10.59 -17.94
CA ALA A 305 4.46 -11.51 -17.83
C ALA A 305 4.93 -12.97 -17.71
N GLN A 306 4.30 -13.71 -16.82
CA GLN A 306 4.60 -15.12 -16.51
C GLN A 306 3.46 -16.03 -16.97
N ARG A 307 3.72 -17.33 -17.06
CA ARG A 307 2.71 -18.34 -17.36
C ARG A 307 1.82 -18.58 -16.14
N ILE A 308 0.59 -18.11 -16.20
CA ILE A 308 -0.39 -18.18 -15.10
C ILE A 308 -0.60 -19.61 -14.61
N ASP A 309 -0.78 -20.56 -15.56
CA ASP A 309 -1.03 -21.96 -15.22
C ASP A 309 0.13 -22.60 -14.45
N ALA A 310 1.36 -22.27 -14.81
CA ALA A 310 2.55 -22.77 -14.13
C ALA A 310 2.65 -22.22 -12.70
N LEU A 311 2.40 -20.93 -12.53
CA LEU A 311 2.40 -20.29 -11.21
C LEU A 311 1.27 -20.84 -10.32
N GLN A 312 0.07 -20.97 -10.86
CA GLN A 312 -1.08 -21.50 -10.09
C GLN A 312 -0.89 -22.96 -9.70
N SER A 313 -0.32 -23.76 -10.60
CA SER A 313 -0.01 -25.17 -10.31
C SER A 313 1.03 -25.29 -9.19
N GLY A 314 2.12 -24.52 -9.26
CA GLY A 314 3.16 -24.49 -8.22
C GLY A 314 2.61 -24.03 -6.87
N LEU A 315 1.79 -22.98 -6.85
CA LEU A 315 1.16 -22.48 -5.65
C LEU A 315 0.18 -23.51 -5.04
N THR A 316 -0.59 -24.20 -5.88
CA THR A 316 -1.53 -25.25 -5.44
C THR A 316 -0.82 -26.41 -4.73
N GLN A 317 0.40 -26.77 -5.16
CA GLN A 317 1.23 -27.78 -4.51
C GLN A 317 1.75 -27.37 -3.12
N CYS A 318 1.72 -26.09 -2.81
CA CYS A 318 2.11 -25.57 -1.49
C CYS A 318 0.99 -25.69 -0.44
N ARG A 319 -0.22 -26.16 -0.83
CA ARG A 319 -1.30 -26.37 0.12
C ARG A 319 -1.07 -27.63 0.96
N VAL A 320 -1.56 -27.59 2.18
CA VAL A 320 -1.70 -28.77 3.02
C VAL A 320 -2.89 -29.57 2.50
N GLN A 321 -2.68 -30.81 2.09
CA GLN A 321 -3.78 -31.70 1.70
C GLN A 321 -4.60 -32.02 2.94
N ALA A 322 -5.91 -31.82 2.87
CA ALA A 322 -6.81 -32.36 3.86
C ALA A 322 -6.72 -33.90 3.80
N GLY A 323 -6.23 -34.50 4.88
CA GLY A 323 -6.17 -35.94 5.04
C GLY A 323 -7.58 -36.56 5.15
#